data_6b5326103209f58030f46c82b52ec6d1
#
_entry.id   6b5326103209f58030f46c82b52ec6d1
#
_cell.length_a   1.000
_cell.length_b   1.000
_cell.length_c   1.000
_cell.angle_alpha   90.00
_cell.angle_beta   90.00
_cell.angle_gamma   90.00
#
_symmetry.space_group_name_H-M   'P 1'
#
loop_
_entity.id
_entity.type
_entity.pdbx_description
1 polymer ?
#
loop_
_entity_poly.entity_id
_entity_poly.type
_entity_poly.pdbx_seq_one_letter_code
_entity_poly.pdbx_strand_id
1 'polypeptide(L)'
;IVVALDPGHDNRDAGASANGLKEEVLTLKIANYCKEELLKYSGVEVYMTRTTSTCPYPSETPAGGCITARANAAAKAGAKIFVSFHLNAAATTAANGAEVIYPNGNWKPEVGAQGEQLAKQILSELTALGLTSRGIYCKTGTDPEYKYDDGSLEDWFTVQVANKRNGIPGIIVEHCFMDNAHDQIYIQSDTALQRLGYADAQGIAAYFGQ
;
A
#
# COMPACT_ATOMS: atom_id res chain seq x y z
N ILE A 1 -12.06 1.25 14.91
CA ILE A 1 -10.90 0.62 14.24
C ILE A 1 -10.17 1.72 13.49
N VAL A 2 -8.87 1.94 13.80
CA VAL A 2 -8.06 2.90 13.04
C VAL A 2 -7.36 2.17 11.88
N VAL A 3 -7.58 2.67 10.66
CA VAL A 3 -6.95 2.20 9.41
C VAL A 3 -5.94 3.25 8.95
N ALA A 4 -4.68 2.88 8.78
CA ALA A 4 -3.68 3.76 8.20
C ALA A 4 -3.64 3.59 6.67
N LEU A 5 -3.84 4.69 5.96
CA LEU A 5 -3.69 4.78 4.51
C LEU A 5 -2.43 5.59 4.19
N ASP A 6 -1.54 5.00 3.44
CA ASP A 6 -0.26 5.58 3.05
C ASP A 6 -0.22 5.78 1.53
N PRO A 7 -0.54 6.97 1.04
CA PRO A 7 -0.26 7.28 -0.37
C PRO A 7 1.25 7.17 -0.62
N GLY A 8 1.68 6.20 -1.41
CA GLY A 8 3.08 5.97 -1.71
C GLY A 8 3.74 7.19 -2.35
N HIS A 9 5.05 7.32 -2.15
CA HIS A 9 5.84 8.43 -2.67
C HIS A 9 5.48 9.82 -2.12
N ASP A 10 6.14 10.86 -2.61
CA ASP A 10 5.89 12.28 -2.33
C ASP A 10 6.75 13.16 -3.26
N ASN A 11 6.76 14.48 -3.04
CA ASN A 11 7.51 15.43 -3.87
C ASN A 11 9.05 15.28 -3.84
N ARG A 12 9.60 14.45 -2.94
CA ARG A 12 11.04 14.18 -2.84
C ARG A 12 11.43 12.85 -3.47
N ASP A 13 10.45 11.95 -3.59
CA ASP A 13 10.55 10.65 -4.22
C ASP A 13 9.25 10.39 -4.99
N ALA A 14 9.20 10.86 -6.22
CA ALA A 14 7.96 10.96 -7.00
C ALA A 14 7.43 9.61 -7.52
N GLY A 15 8.19 8.53 -7.38
CA GLY A 15 7.84 7.22 -7.94
C GLY A 15 7.87 7.20 -9.48
N ALA A 16 7.05 6.35 -10.05
CA ALA A 16 6.96 6.19 -11.49
C ALA A 16 6.27 7.38 -12.17
N SER A 17 6.64 7.61 -13.42
CA SER A 17 5.98 8.60 -14.28
C SER A 17 5.83 8.01 -15.68
N ALA A 18 4.61 8.00 -16.20
CA ALA A 18 4.30 7.51 -17.54
C ALA A 18 3.09 8.25 -18.12
N ASN A 19 3.09 8.50 -19.42
CA ASN A 19 1.96 9.11 -20.14
C ASN A 19 1.45 10.44 -19.55
N GLY A 20 2.36 11.23 -18.98
CA GLY A 20 2.01 12.51 -18.34
C GLY A 20 1.43 12.39 -16.92
N LEU A 21 1.30 11.17 -16.41
CA LEU A 21 0.84 10.86 -15.06
C LEU A 21 2.03 10.69 -14.12
N LYS A 22 1.84 10.99 -12.84
CA LYS A 22 2.83 10.84 -11.77
C LYS A 22 2.25 9.99 -10.65
N GLU A 23 2.99 8.99 -10.21
CA GLU A 23 2.55 8.03 -9.20
C GLU A 23 2.16 8.74 -7.89
N GLU A 24 2.99 9.65 -7.37
CA GLU A 24 2.71 10.34 -6.11
C GLU A 24 1.40 11.15 -6.12
N VAL A 25 0.93 11.56 -7.30
CA VAL A 25 -0.34 12.28 -7.45
C VAL A 25 -1.50 11.30 -7.47
N LEU A 26 -1.37 10.20 -8.19
CA LEU A 26 -2.43 9.21 -8.34
C LEU A 26 -2.66 8.44 -7.04
N THR A 27 -1.59 8.02 -6.35
CA THR A 27 -1.70 7.31 -5.07
C THR A 27 -2.39 8.15 -4.00
N LEU A 28 -2.14 9.47 -3.97
CA LEU A 28 -2.84 10.38 -3.08
C LEU A 28 -4.34 10.45 -3.40
N LYS A 29 -4.73 10.47 -4.67
CA LYS A 29 -6.13 10.49 -5.08
C LYS A 29 -6.83 9.17 -4.71
N ILE A 30 -6.23 8.02 -5.04
CA ILE A 30 -6.77 6.69 -4.70
C ILE A 30 -6.99 6.58 -3.19
N ALA A 31 -5.98 6.93 -2.39
CA ALA A 31 -6.07 6.88 -0.94
C ALA A 31 -7.16 7.83 -0.36
N ASN A 32 -7.37 9.00 -0.96
CA ASN A 32 -8.45 9.89 -0.55
C ASN A 32 -9.83 9.29 -0.86
N TYR A 33 -10.01 8.65 -2.02
CA TYR A 33 -11.26 7.95 -2.35
C TYR A 33 -11.47 6.74 -1.44
N CYS A 34 -10.42 5.98 -1.13
CA CYS A 34 -10.48 4.90 -0.15
C CYS A 34 -10.93 5.41 1.24
N LYS A 35 -10.36 6.52 1.70
CA LYS A 35 -10.77 7.18 2.94
C LYS A 35 -12.23 7.59 2.91
N GLU A 36 -12.68 8.23 1.83
CA GLU A 36 -14.08 8.66 1.67
C GLU A 36 -15.06 7.49 1.85
N GLU A 37 -14.76 6.36 1.23
CA GLU A 37 -15.58 5.15 1.32
C GLU A 37 -15.51 4.51 2.70
N LEU A 38 -14.31 4.35 3.27
CA LEU A 38 -14.11 3.76 4.60
C LEU A 38 -14.85 4.50 5.71
N LEU A 39 -14.95 5.82 5.63
CA LEU A 39 -15.66 6.63 6.64
C LEU A 39 -17.18 6.42 6.64
N LYS A 40 -17.73 5.67 5.68
CA LYS A 40 -19.15 5.26 5.68
C LYS A 40 -19.40 4.04 6.60
N TYR A 41 -18.36 3.27 6.91
CA TYR A 41 -18.44 2.11 7.79
C TYR A 41 -18.40 2.53 9.27
N SER A 42 -19.30 1.96 10.08
CA SER A 42 -19.41 2.32 11.49
C SER A 42 -18.17 1.91 12.30
N GLY A 43 -17.65 2.82 13.10
CA GLY A 43 -16.50 2.55 13.98
C GLY A 43 -15.16 2.50 13.27
N VAL A 44 -15.09 2.91 11.99
CA VAL A 44 -13.84 3.07 11.26
C VAL A 44 -13.34 4.51 11.36
N GLU A 45 -12.09 4.65 11.72
CA GLU A 45 -11.32 5.89 11.70
C GLU A 45 -10.16 5.74 10.72
N VAL A 46 -9.83 6.79 9.98
CA VAL A 46 -8.77 6.76 8.98
C VAL A 46 -7.65 7.72 9.35
N TYR A 47 -6.44 7.19 9.45
CA TYR A 47 -5.20 7.95 9.55
C TYR A 47 -4.52 8.01 8.18
N MET A 48 -4.36 9.21 7.61
CA MET A 48 -3.60 9.43 6.37
C MET A 48 -2.16 9.77 6.72
N THR A 49 -1.18 9.06 6.16
CA THR A 49 0.25 9.36 6.41
C THR A 49 0.68 10.68 5.77
N ARG A 50 0.07 11.04 4.65
CA ARG A 50 0.15 12.38 4.02
C ARG A 50 -1.18 12.76 3.40
N THR A 51 -1.44 14.06 3.33
CA THR A 51 -2.67 14.65 2.75
C THR A 51 -2.39 15.61 1.60
N THR A 52 -1.12 15.82 1.29
CA THR A 52 -0.64 16.66 0.18
C THR A 52 0.48 15.93 -0.55
N SER A 53 0.99 16.52 -1.64
CA SER A 53 2.17 16.00 -2.33
C SER A 53 3.47 16.17 -1.52
N THR A 54 3.48 17.03 -0.51
CA THR A 54 4.67 17.32 0.30
C THR A 54 5.00 16.18 1.24
N CYS A 55 6.29 15.82 1.32
CA CYS A 55 6.78 14.87 2.32
C CYS A 55 6.45 15.33 3.74
N PRO A 56 5.76 14.53 4.55
CA PRO A 56 5.39 14.92 5.92
C PRO A 56 6.58 14.94 6.89
N TYR A 57 7.71 14.33 6.51
CA TYR A 57 8.92 14.21 7.33
C TYR A 57 10.16 14.71 6.56
N PRO A 58 10.27 16.03 6.29
CA PRO A 58 11.32 16.57 5.42
C PRO A 58 12.73 16.46 6.02
N SER A 59 12.88 16.26 7.32
CA SER A 59 14.15 16.00 7.99
C SER A 59 14.66 14.57 7.83
N GLU A 60 13.78 13.64 7.49
CA GLU A 60 14.15 12.25 7.28
C GLU A 60 14.76 12.04 5.88
N THR A 61 15.55 10.98 5.73
CA THR A 61 16.03 10.57 4.41
C THR A 61 14.85 10.22 3.50
N PRO A 62 14.89 10.61 2.22
CA PRO A 62 13.91 10.13 1.25
C PRO A 62 13.80 8.61 1.25
N ALA A 63 12.64 8.08 0.88
CA ALA A 63 12.34 6.66 0.96
C ALA A 63 12.48 6.09 2.39
N GLY A 64 13.50 5.32 2.72
CA GLY A 64 13.57 4.53 3.94
C GLY A 64 13.25 5.28 5.24
N GLY A 65 13.84 6.45 5.48
CA GLY A 65 13.59 7.26 6.69
C GLY A 65 12.15 7.79 6.73
N CYS A 66 11.68 8.37 5.62
CA CYS A 66 10.32 8.88 5.53
C CYS A 66 9.27 7.77 5.70
N ILE A 67 9.46 6.60 5.06
CA ILE A 67 8.55 5.44 5.18
C ILE A 67 8.49 4.97 6.63
N THR A 68 9.64 4.83 7.29
CA THR A 68 9.72 4.43 8.70
C THR A 68 8.99 5.42 9.61
N ALA A 69 9.17 6.72 9.39
CA ALA A 69 8.48 7.76 10.16
C ALA A 69 6.96 7.72 9.96
N ARG A 70 6.48 7.48 8.73
CA ARG A 70 5.05 7.30 8.41
C ARG A 70 4.46 6.09 9.14
N ALA A 71 5.15 4.95 9.13
CA ALA A 71 4.73 3.73 9.84
C ALA A 71 4.66 3.96 11.36
N ASN A 72 5.67 4.60 11.94
CA ASN A 72 5.70 4.91 13.37
C ASN A 72 4.58 5.88 13.77
N ALA A 73 4.28 6.87 12.95
CA ALA A 73 3.18 7.80 13.22
C ALA A 73 1.81 7.12 13.12
N ALA A 74 1.62 6.21 12.17
CA ALA A 74 0.41 5.39 12.07
C ALA A 74 0.23 4.49 13.30
N ALA A 75 1.31 3.84 13.76
CA ALA A 75 1.29 3.06 14.99
C ALA A 75 0.90 3.91 16.22
N LYS A 76 1.48 5.11 16.34
CA LYS A 76 1.15 6.06 17.42
C LYS A 76 -0.30 6.52 17.36
N ALA A 77 -0.89 6.60 16.17
CA ALA A 77 -2.32 6.90 15.98
C ALA A 77 -3.23 5.70 16.31
N GLY A 78 -2.68 4.54 16.64
CA GLY A 78 -3.43 3.35 17.01
C GLY A 78 -3.90 2.49 15.83
N ALA A 79 -3.27 2.65 14.67
CA ALA A 79 -3.61 1.89 13.47
C ALA A 79 -3.55 0.37 13.72
N LYS A 80 -4.52 -0.35 13.17
CA LYS A 80 -4.59 -1.82 13.21
C LYS A 80 -4.05 -2.47 11.96
N ILE A 81 -4.09 -1.75 10.85
CA ILE A 81 -3.50 -2.12 9.56
C ILE A 81 -2.87 -0.89 8.91
N PHE A 82 -1.93 -1.13 8.00
CA PHE A 82 -1.28 -0.09 7.20
C PHE A 82 -1.32 -0.50 5.73
N VAL A 83 -1.97 0.30 4.89
CA VAL A 83 -2.12 0.05 3.45
C VAL A 83 -1.38 1.13 2.68
N SER A 84 -0.31 0.73 1.98
CA SER A 84 0.48 1.61 1.12
C SER A 84 0.03 1.48 -0.33
N PHE A 85 -0.36 2.59 -0.94
CA PHE A 85 -0.91 2.67 -2.29
C PHE A 85 0.18 2.97 -3.28
N HIS A 86 0.32 2.14 -4.30
CA HIS A 86 1.33 2.25 -5.35
C HIS A 86 0.76 1.94 -6.73
N LEU A 87 1.52 2.32 -7.75
CA LEU A 87 1.29 1.99 -9.14
C LEU A 87 2.59 1.45 -9.75
N ASN A 88 2.52 0.27 -10.31
CA ASN A 88 3.66 -0.39 -10.91
C ASN A 88 4.13 0.29 -12.20
N ALA A 89 5.38 0.08 -12.54
CA ALA A 89 5.95 0.37 -13.85
C ALA A 89 6.97 -0.72 -14.20
N ALA A 90 7.05 -1.10 -15.46
CA ALA A 90 7.95 -2.15 -15.90
C ALA A 90 8.85 -1.69 -17.06
N ALA A 91 9.99 -2.35 -17.22
CA ALA A 91 10.86 -2.13 -18.38
C ALA A 91 10.22 -2.54 -19.70
N THR A 92 9.15 -3.34 -19.66
CA THR A 92 8.36 -3.75 -20.82
C THR A 92 6.90 -3.42 -20.59
N THR A 93 6.25 -2.84 -21.59
CA THR A 93 4.82 -2.47 -21.53
C THR A 93 3.86 -3.68 -21.58
N ALA A 94 4.37 -4.90 -21.55
CA ALA A 94 3.56 -6.13 -21.56
C ALA A 94 3.00 -6.49 -20.17
N ALA A 95 3.67 -6.06 -19.08
CA ALA A 95 3.18 -6.33 -17.73
C ALA A 95 1.92 -5.51 -17.43
N ASN A 96 0.88 -6.16 -16.88
CA ASN A 96 -0.40 -5.52 -16.53
C ASN A 96 -1.01 -6.17 -15.29
N GLY A 97 -1.96 -5.47 -14.66
CA GLY A 97 -2.78 -5.98 -13.58
C GLY A 97 -2.31 -5.60 -12.18
N ALA A 98 -3.08 -6.04 -11.18
CA ALA A 98 -2.87 -5.73 -9.77
C ALA A 98 -2.14 -6.85 -9.03
N GLU A 99 -1.29 -6.46 -8.08
CA GLU A 99 -0.65 -7.37 -7.12
C GLU A 99 -0.62 -6.73 -5.72
N VAL A 100 -0.60 -7.57 -4.69
CA VAL A 100 -0.49 -7.06 -3.32
C VAL A 100 0.64 -7.77 -2.57
N ILE A 101 1.50 -6.98 -1.95
CA ILE A 101 2.68 -7.47 -1.25
C ILE A 101 2.41 -7.39 0.25
N TYR A 102 2.56 -8.52 0.95
CA TYR A 102 2.31 -8.63 2.38
C TYR A 102 3.57 -9.04 3.15
N PRO A 103 3.61 -8.85 4.49
CA PRO A 103 4.77 -9.22 5.30
C PRO A 103 5.02 -10.73 5.29
N ASN A 104 6.28 -11.14 5.25
CA ASN A 104 6.67 -12.55 5.34
C ASN A 104 6.30 -13.18 6.71
N GLY A 105 6.47 -14.50 6.85
CA GLY A 105 6.17 -15.22 8.09
C GLY A 105 7.29 -15.18 9.14
N ASN A 106 8.41 -14.50 8.89
CA ASN A 106 9.53 -14.41 9.81
C ASN A 106 9.19 -13.52 11.01
N TRP A 107 9.75 -13.84 12.18
CA TRP A 107 9.56 -13.07 13.41
C TRP A 107 8.07 -12.88 13.72
N LYS A 108 7.27 -12.37 14.01
CA LYS A 108 5.83 -12.16 14.21
C LYS A 108 4.96 -12.80 13.10
N PRO A 109 4.86 -14.14 13.04
CA PRO A 109 4.14 -14.84 11.97
C PRO A 109 2.65 -14.49 11.91
N GLU A 110 2.05 -14.08 13.03
CA GLU A 110 0.66 -13.60 13.12
C GLU A 110 0.46 -12.30 12.29
N VAL A 111 1.44 -11.42 12.26
CA VAL A 111 1.41 -10.19 11.44
C VAL A 111 1.49 -10.54 9.96
N GLY A 112 2.31 -11.53 9.59
CA GLY A 112 2.37 -12.07 8.24
C GLY A 112 1.03 -12.64 7.79
N ALA A 113 0.41 -13.50 8.62
CA ALA A 113 -0.89 -14.10 8.33
C ALA A 113 -2.02 -13.08 8.21
N GLN A 114 -2.05 -12.05 9.07
CA GLN A 114 -3.00 -10.95 8.97
C GLN A 114 -2.80 -10.15 7.68
N GLY A 115 -1.56 -9.85 7.31
CA GLY A 115 -1.22 -9.18 6.06
C GLY A 115 -1.66 -10.00 4.83
N GLU A 116 -1.48 -11.31 4.85
CA GLU A 116 -1.93 -12.22 3.78
C GLU A 116 -3.46 -12.18 3.61
N GLN A 117 -4.20 -12.22 4.71
CA GLN A 117 -5.66 -12.13 4.67
C GLN A 117 -6.13 -10.79 4.11
N LEU A 118 -5.57 -9.67 4.58
CA LEU A 118 -5.88 -8.34 4.09
C LEU A 118 -5.57 -8.22 2.59
N ALA A 119 -4.41 -8.71 2.15
CA ALA A 119 -3.99 -8.68 0.76
C ALA A 119 -4.96 -9.46 -0.15
N LYS A 120 -5.46 -10.62 0.29
CA LYS A 120 -6.46 -11.42 -0.44
C LYS A 120 -7.76 -10.65 -0.64
N GLN A 121 -8.27 -9.99 0.40
CA GLN A 121 -9.52 -9.23 0.32
C GLN A 121 -9.39 -8.06 -0.67
N ILE A 122 -8.34 -7.25 -0.55
CA ILE A 122 -8.12 -6.11 -1.45
C ILE A 122 -7.94 -6.58 -2.89
N LEU A 123 -7.09 -7.59 -3.14
CA LEU A 123 -6.89 -8.09 -4.51
C LEU A 123 -8.18 -8.64 -5.12
N SER A 124 -9.04 -9.28 -4.32
CA SER A 124 -10.35 -9.77 -4.78
C SER A 124 -11.21 -8.63 -5.32
N GLU A 125 -11.31 -7.52 -4.60
CA GLU A 125 -12.10 -6.35 -5.01
C GLU A 125 -11.50 -5.66 -6.25
N LEU A 126 -10.17 -5.52 -6.32
CA LEU A 126 -9.50 -4.96 -7.50
C LEU A 126 -9.74 -5.81 -8.75
N THR A 127 -9.69 -7.14 -8.62
CA THR A 127 -9.96 -8.04 -9.76
C THR A 127 -11.44 -8.06 -10.16
N ALA A 128 -12.36 -7.83 -9.24
CA ALA A 128 -13.78 -7.64 -9.55
C ALA A 128 -14.04 -6.39 -10.41
N LEU A 129 -13.15 -5.38 -10.40
CA LEU A 129 -13.19 -4.24 -11.33
C LEU A 129 -12.76 -4.60 -12.76
N GLY A 130 -12.18 -5.79 -12.96
CA GLY A 130 -11.66 -6.25 -14.26
C GLY A 130 -10.13 -6.18 -14.39
N LEU A 131 -9.40 -5.78 -13.35
CA LEU A 131 -7.93 -5.83 -13.33
C LEU A 131 -7.44 -7.28 -13.39
N THR A 132 -6.41 -7.54 -14.17
CA THR A 132 -5.73 -8.85 -14.18
C THR A 132 -5.11 -9.11 -12.82
N SER A 133 -5.37 -10.28 -12.26
CA SER A 133 -4.69 -10.69 -11.01
C SER A 133 -3.26 -11.14 -11.30
N ARG A 134 -2.30 -10.53 -10.62
CA ARG A 134 -0.92 -10.99 -10.56
C ARG A 134 -0.62 -11.76 -9.27
N GLY A 135 -1.63 -11.88 -8.39
CA GLY A 135 -1.54 -12.58 -7.12
C GLY A 135 -1.09 -11.72 -5.95
N ILE A 136 -0.97 -12.38 -4.82
CA ILE A 136 -0.37 -11.81 -3.62
C ILE A 136 0.96 -12.52 -3.34
N TYR A 137 1.93 -11.82 -2.77
CA TYR A 137 3.20 -12.43 -2.41
C TYR A 137 3.87 -11.70 -1.24
N CYS A 138 4.81 -12.37 -0.60
CA CYS A 138 5.78 -11.77 0.30
C CYS A 138 7.18 -11.89 -0.29
N LYS A 139 8.07 -10.99 0.07
CA LYS A 139 9.47 -11.04 -0.35
C LYS A 139 10.37 -10.82 0.85
N THR A 140 11.21 -11.81 1.11
CA THR A 140 12.23 -11.75 2.16
C THR A 140 13.49 -11.08 1.62
N GLY A 141 14.14 -10.25 2.43
CA GLY A 141 15.44 -9.67 2.14
C GLY A 141 16.50 -10.75 1.98
N THR A 142 17.56 -10.44 1.24
CA THR A 142 18.66 -11.38 0.99
C THR A 142 19.95 -10.98 1.68
N ASP A 143 20.04 -9.75 2.20
CA ASP A 143 21.22 -9.25 2.88
C ASP A 143 21.23 -9.74 4.34
N PRO A 144 22.28 -10.49 4.75
CA PRO A 144 22.37 -11.05 6.10
C PRO A 144 22.59 -10.01 7.21
N GLU A 145 22.86 -8.75 6.87
CA GLU A 145 22.94 -7.66 7.84
C GLU A 145 21.56 -7.17 8.32
N TYR A 146 20.52 -7.33 7.49
CA TYR A 146 19.16 -6.88 7.82
C TYR A 146 18.34 -8.03 8.42
N LYS A 147 18.23 -8.03 9.73
CA LYS A 147 17.55 -9.08 10.52
C LYS A 147 16.57 -8.51 11.52
N TYR A 148 15.53 -9.26 11.75
CA TYR A 148 14.63 -9.09 12.88
C TYR A 148 15.30 -9.51 14.20
N ASP A 149 14.64 -9.19 15.32
CA ASP A 149 15.18 -9.42 16.66
C ASP A 149 15.40 -10.91 17.00
N ASP A 150 14.72 -11.83 16.30
CA ASP A 150 14.91 -13.28 16.42
C ASP A 150 16.06 -13.82 15.54
N GLY A 151 16.73 -12.95 14.79
CA GLY A 151 17.83 -13.29 13.88
C GLY A 151 17.38 -13.75 12.49
N SER A 152 16.08 -13.82 12.21
CA SER A 152 15.56 -14.12 10.88
C SER A 152 15.71 -12.92 9.94
N LEU A 153 15.79 -13.19 8.61
CA LEU A 153 15.89 -12.11 7.61
C LEU A 153 14.63 -11.26 7.58
N GLU A 154 14.81 -9.95 7.44
CA GLU A 154 13.73 -8.98 7.31
C GLU A 154 12.94 -9.16 6.00
N ASP A 155 11.78 -8.55 5.95
CA ASP A 155 11.08 -8.31 4.69
C ASP A 155 11.95 -7.45 3.75
N TRP A 156 11.74 -7.61 2.46
CA TRP A 156 12.49 -6.83 1.46
C TRP A 156 12.13 -5.34 1.49
N PHE A 157 10.87 -5.01 1.73
CA PHE A 157 10.39 -3.64 1.64
C PHE A 157 10.32 -2.97 3.02
N THR A 158 10.78 -1.74 3.11
CA THR A 158 10.76 -0.93 4.34
C THR A 158 9.36 -0.78 4.93
N VAL A 159 8.33 -0.75 4.09
CA VAL A 159 6.92 -0.70 4.55
C VAL A 159 6.60 -1.88 5.46
N GLN A 160 6.93 -3.12 5.04
CA GLN A 160 6.68 -4.31 5.85
C GLN A 160 7.55 -4.31 7.11
N VAL A 161 8.85 -4.03 6.97
CA VAL A 161 9.79 -4.02 8.11
C VAL A 161 9.32 -3.04 9.18
N ALA A 162 9.07 -1.79 8.82
CA ALA A 162 8.71 -0.74 9.77
C ALA A 162 7.37 -1.03 10.47
N ASN A 163 6.36 -1.49 9.73
CA ASN A 163 5.05 -1.80 10.30
C ASN A 163 5.09 -3.07 11.17
N LYS A 164 5.80 -4.14 10.74
CA LYS A 164 5.95 -5.35 11.53
C LYS A 164 6.68 -5.10 12.85
N ARG A 165 7.69 -4.20 12.88
CA ARG A 165 8.33 -3.77 14.13
C ARG A 165 7.32 -3.16 15.10
N ASN A 166 6.32 -2.46 14.59
CA ASN A 166 5.20 -1.90 15.36
C ASN A 166 4.06 -2.91 15.63
N GLY A 167 4.17 -4.16 15.16
CA GLY A 167 3.13 -5.18 15.34
C GLY A 167 1.89 -4.97 14.45
N ILE A 168 2.04 -4.27 13.33
CA ILE A 168 0.97 -3.90 12.41
C ILE A 168 1.22 -4.61 11.07
N PRO A 169 0.23 -5.28 10.45
CA PRO A 169 0.35 -5.76 9.08
C PRO A 169 0.38 -4.57 8.11
N GLY A 170 1.56 -4.34 7.53
CA GLY A 170 1.78 -3.32 6.50
C GLY A 170 1.82 -3.99 5.13
N ILE A 171 0.90 -3.64 4.25
CA ILE A 171 0.85 -4.16 2.88
C ILE A 171 1.13 -3.06 1.85
N ILE A 172 1.58 -3.46 0.66
CA ILE A 172 1.72 -2.58 -0.51
C ILE A 172 0.74 -3.06 -1.57
N VAL A 173 -0.09 -2.17 -2.06
CA VAL A 173 -1.04 -2.43 -3.15
C VAL A 173 -0.50 -1.80 -4.42
N GLU A 174 -0.09 -2.62 -5.37
CA GLU A 174 0.28 -2.22 -6.72
C GLU A 174 -0.94 -2.39 -7.62
N HIS A 175 -1.68 -1.29 -7.84
CA HIS A 175 -2.99 -1.36 -8.47
C HIS A 175 -2.93 -1.76 -9.95
N CYS A 176 -1.97 -1.22 -10.69
CA CYS A 176 -1.81 -1.50 -12.12
C CYS A 176 -0.49 -0.91 -12.64
N PHE A 177 -0.15 -1.19 -13.90
CA PHE A 177 1.05 -0.67 -14.54
C PHE A 177 0.76 0.64 -15.28
N MET A 178 1.43 1.72 -14.87
CA MET A 178 1.24 3.06 -15.44
C MET A 178 1.62 3.16 -16.92
N ASP A 179 2.54 2.32 -17.38
CA ASP A 179 3.07 2.28 -18.74
C ASP A 179 2.37 1.24 -19.63
N ASN A 180 1.39 0.49 -19.12
CA ASN A 180 0.63 -0.50 -19.86
C ASN A 180 -0.66 0.10 -20.43
N ALA A 181 -0.88 -0.03 -21.74
CA ALA A 181 -2.04 0.55 -22.42
C ALA A 181 -3.39 -0.04 -21.97
N HIS A 182 -3.43 -1.31 -21.56
CA HIS A 182 -4.64 -1.94 -21.04
C HIS A 182 -4.98 -1.40 -19.64
N ASP A 183 -3.97 -1.17 -18.82
CA ASP A 183 -4.17 -0.73 -17.43
C ASP A 183 -4.51 0.76 -17.31
N GLN A 184 -4.19 1.56 -18.33
CA GLN A 184 -4.45 3.00 -18.33
C GLN A 184 -5.92 3.38 -18.11
N ILE A 185 -6.86 2.54 -18.54
CA ILE A 185 -8.29 2.79 -18.32
C ILE A 185 -8.67 2.91 -16.84
N TYR A 186 -7.84 2.35 -15.93
CA TYR A 186 -8.07 2.38 -14.48
C TYR A 186 -7.49 3.61 -13.79
N ILE A 187 -6.63 4.41 -14.47
CA ILE A 187 -5.92 5.53 -13.86
C ILE A 187 -6.03 6.87 -14.60
N GLN A 188 -6.61 6.89 -15.81
CA GLN A 188 -6.64 8.10 -16.65
C GLN A 188 -7.76 9.09 -16.33
N SER A 189 -8.66 8.78 -15.38
CA SER A 189 -9.74 9.67 -14.98
C SER A 189 -9.98 9.60 -13.47
N ASP A 190 -10.54 10.67 -12.90
CA ASP A 190 -10.90 10.70 -11.49
C ASP A 190 -11.94 9.62 -11.13
N THR A 191 -12.89 9.33 -12.01
CA THR A 191 -13.87 8.23 -11.82
C THR A 191 -13.18 6.87 -11.76
N ALA A 192 -12.16 6.65 -12.58
CA ALA A 192 -11.39 5.39 -12.55
C ALA A 192 -10.61 5.26 -11.24
N LEU A 193 -9.92 6.31 -10.80
CA LEU A 193 -9.20 6.34 -9.51
C LEU A 193 -10.15 6.16 -8.31
N GLN A 194 -11.35 6.74 -8.38
CA GLN A 194 -12.38 6.54 -7.36
C GLN A 194 -12.80 5.07 -7.25
N ARG A 195 -12.98 4.39 -8.38
CA ARG A 195 -13.32 2.96 -8.38
C ARG A 195 -12.22 2.11 -7.72
N LEU A 196 -10.93 2.43 -7.96
CA LEU A 196 -9.83 1.76 -7.28
C LEU A 196 -9.88 2.00 -5.77
N GLY A 197 -9.97 3.24 -5.33
CA GLY A 197 -10.04 3.56 -3.89
C GLY A 197 -11.25 2.95 -3.19
N TYR A 198 -12.40 2.87 -3.88
CA TYR A 198 -13.59 2.22 -3.32
C TYR A 198 -13.40 0.70 -3.21
N ALA A 199 -12.77 0.06 -4.18
CA ALA A 199 -12.44 -1.37 -4.11
C ALA A 199 -11.47 -1.67 -2.95
N ASP A 200 -10.44 -0.83 -2.75
CA ASP A 200 -9.56 -0.95 -1.60
C ASP A 200 -10.33 -0.86 -0.27
N ALA A 201 -11.24 0.10 -0.17
CA ALA A 201 -12.08 0.29 1.03
C ALA A 201 -12.98 -0.92 1.29
N GLN A 202 -13.59 -1.49 0.26
CA GLN A 202 -14.42 -2.71 0.35
C GLN A 202 -13.59 -3.90 0.81
N GLY A 203 -12.38 -4.08 0.26
CA GLY A 203 -11.46 -5.13 0.70
C GLY A 203 -11.02 -4.97 2.15
N ILE A 204 -10.74 -3.74 2.59
CA ILE A 204 -10.43 -3.43 3.99
C ILE A 204 -11.65 -3.70 4.89
N ALA A 205 -12.85 -3.29 4.50
CA ALA A 205 -14.08 -3.52 5.25
C ALA A 205 -14.35 -5.03 5.39
N ALA A 206 -14.24 -5.79 4.29
CA ALA A 206 -14.37 -7.25 4.29
C ALA A 206 -13.35 -7.95 5.21
N TYR A 207 -12.11 -7.45 5.28
CA TYR A 207 -11.11 -7.96 6.21
C TYR A 207 -11.55 -7.82 7.68
N PHE A 208 -12.27 -6.76 8.02
CA PHE A 208 -12.82 -6.54 9.36
C PHE A 208 -14.22 -7.15 9.57
N GLY A 209 -14.79 -7.84 8.56
CA GLY A 209 -16.09 -8.48 8.64
C GLY A 209 -17.28 -7.50 8.58
N GLN A 210 -17.09 -6.41 7.84
CA GLN A 210 -18.11 -5.36 7.63
C GLN A 210 -18.70 -5.41 6.22
#